data_50f11b949355cdaab0eb2d4d249f6090
#
_entry.id   50f11b949355cdaab0eb2d4d249f6090
#
_cell.length_a   1.000
_cell.length_b   1.000
_cell.length_c   1.000
_cell.angle_alpha   90.00
_cell.angle_beta   90.00
_cell.angle_gamma   90.00
#
_symmetry.space_group_name_H-M   'P 1'
#
loop_
_entity.id
_entity.type
_entity.pdbx_description
1 polymer ?
#
loop_
_entity_poly.entity_id
_entity_poly.type
_entity_poly.pdbx_seq_one_letter_code
_entity_poly.pdbx_strand_id
1 'polypeptide(L)'
;MEQKRPSIPMQVQAFRRRNGRPRWPWALAAVLVALLLIWLVSRSPGESPPQPPTPVSMAPVAGPPWLMGNPKGRFTLTLYADLECPFCREYFPQLKRWIGNNTDVALQWHHQPLAEHEPAASAEARLVECAAEAGGHVAFWQAIEWVYAHTRRDGQGLPDGLRYPESTPAVEQCMASERPSAAIRAQAAEATKSGVTATPSLRLLDRQTGQAILLQGPIEGDALLSAMDM
;
A
#
# COMPACT_ATOMS: atom_id res chain seq x y z
N MET A 1 -13.10 -44.53 -112.94
CA MET A 1 -13.35 -44.70 -111.49
C MET A 1 -12.19 -44.03 -110.74
N GLU A 2 -12.41 -42.85 -110.37
CA GLU A 2 -11.38 -41.94 -109.78
C GLU A 2 -11.67 -41.72 -108.33
N GLN A 3 -10.80 -42.17 -107.43
CA GLN A 3 -11.00 -42.05 -105.99
C GLN A 3 -10.28 -40.84 -105.47
N LYS A 4 -11.10 -39.81 -105.17
CA LYS A 4 -10.70 -38.53 -104.61
C LYS A 4 -10.32 -38.71 -103.15
N ARG A 5 -9.05 -38.41 -102.82
CA ARG A 5 -8.60 -38.37 -101.44
C ARG A 5 -9.03 -37.07 -100.77
N PRO A 6 -9.49 -37.06 -99.54
CA PRO A 6 -9.77 -35.81 -98.86
C PRO A 6 -8.47 -35.26 -98.26
N SER A 7 -8.31 -33.95 -98.44
CA SER A 7 -7.25 -33.15 -97.82
C SER A 7 -7.56 -32.83 -96.33
N ILE A 8 -6.59 -33.08 -95.47
CA ILE A 8 -6.65 -32.76 -94.06
C ILE A 8 -6.15 -31.34 -93.83
N PRO A 9 -6.89 -30.46 -93.20
CA PRO A 9 -6.37 -29.11 -92.86
C PRO A 9 -5.44 -29.18 -91.66
N MET A 10 -4.25 -28.63 -91.84
CA MET A 10 -3.24 -28.46 -90.79
C MET A 10 -3.65 -27.33 -89.84
N GLN A 11 -4.03 -27.71 -88.62
CA GLN A 11 -4.31 -26.71 -87.54
C GLN A 11 -3.01 -26.19 -87.02
N VAL A 12 -2.71 -24.94 -87.26
CA VAL A 12 -1.62 -24.21 -86.60
C VAL A 12 -2.06 -23.83 -85.18
N GLN A 13 -1.56 -24.56 -84.14
CA GLN A 13 -1.74 -24.20 -82.75
C GLN A 13 -0.83 -23.00 -82.43
N ALA A 14 -1.47 -21.81 -82.29
CA ALA A 14 -0.77 -20.66 -81.71
C ALA A 14 -0.40 -20.89 -80.26
N PHE A 15 0.88 -20.99 -80.00
CA PHE A 15 1.44 -21.02 -78.61
C PHE A 15 1.23 -19.65 -77.97
N ARG A 16 0.18 -19.56 -77.16
CA ARG A 16 -0.08 -18.37 -76.29
C ARG A 16 0.97 -18.32 -75.17
N ARG A 17 1.98 -17.48 -75.33
CA ARG A 17 2.94 -17.17 -74.22
C ARG A 17 2.16 -16.59 -73.07
N ARG A 18 2.05 -17.35 -71.98
CA ARG A 18 1.64 -16.86 -70.65
C ARG A 18 2.78 -16.01 -70.11
N ASN A 19 2.63 -14.69 -70.12
CA ASN A 19 3.47 -13.75 -69.39
C ASN A 19 3.18 -13.96 -67.88
N GLY A 20 3.87 -14.91 -67.25
CA GLY A 20 3.92 -15.02 -65.81
C GLY A 20 4.74 -13.87 -65.24
N ARG A 21 4.07 -12.87 -64.73
CA ARG A 21 4.74 -11.87 -63.90
C ARG A 21 5.45 -12.59 -62.77
N PRO A 22 6.75 -12.33 -62.50
CA PRO A 22 7.46 -13.02 -61.46
C PRO A 22 6.83 -12.69 -60.12
N ARG A 23 6.34 -13.68 -59.39
CA ARG A 23 5.75 -13.57 -58.06
C ARG A 23 6.81 -13.41 -56.96
N TRP A 24 8.07 -13.28 -57.33
CA TRP A 24 9.20 -13.11 -56.42
C TRP A 24 9.10 -11.90 -55.50
N PRO A 25 8.71 -10.68 -55.99
CA PRO A 25 8.68 -9.53 -55.04
C PRO A 25 7.68 -9.72 -53.91
N TRP A 26 6.58 -10.43 -54.16
CA TRP A 26 5.58 -10.70 -53.13
C TRP A 26 6.05 -11.75 -52.10
N ALA A 27 6.84 -12.72 -52.54
CA ALA A 27 7.44 -13.73 -51.67
C ALA A 27 8.49 -13.09 -50.72
N LEU A 28 9.32 -12.18 -51.23
CA LEU A 28 10.28 -11.44 -50.43
C LEU A 28 9.61 -10.50 -49.42
N ALA A 29 8.52 -9.81 -49.83
CA ALA A 29 7.74 -8.96 -48.93
C ALA A 29 7.11 -9.79 -47.77
N ALA A 30 6.56 -10.95 -48.09
CA ALA A 30 5.99 -11.85 -47.04
C ALA A 30 7.05 -12.35 -46.05
N VAL A 31 8.26 -12.69 -46.51
CA VAL A 31 9.37 -13.09 -45.64
C VAL A 31 9.83 -11.95 -44.74
N LEU A 32 9.94 -10.74 -45.27
CA LEU A 32 10.31 -9.56 -44.47
C LEU A 32 9.28 -9.22 -43.41
N VAL A 33 7.97 -9.32 -43.73
CA VAL A 33 6.89 -9.12 -42.77
C VAL A 33 6.94 -10.20 -41.67
N ALA A 34 7.16 -11.47 -42.05
CA ALA A 34 7.28 -12.55 -41.07
C ALA A 34 8.48 -12.35 -40.14
N LEU A 35 9.64 -11.96 -40.66
CA LEU A 35 10.83 -11.64 -39.86
C LEU A 35 10.61 -10.43 -38.93
N LEU A 36 9.89 -9.41 -39.39
CA LEU A 36 9.52 -8.25 -38.59
C LEU A 36 8.58 -8.64 -37.45
N LEU A 37 7.61 -9.49 -37.72
CA LEU A 37 6.68 -9.98 -36.68
C LEU A 37 7.43 -10.86 -35.64
N ILE A 38 8.32 -11.74 -36.09
CA ILE A 38 9.17 -12.53 -35.19
C ILE A 38 10.04 -11.61 -34.32
N TRP A 39 10.64 -10.59 -34.91
CA TRP A 39 11.47 -9.62 -34.21
C TRP A 39 10.67 -8.78 -33.19
N LEU A 40 9.43 -8.37 -33.54
CA LEU A 40 8.52 -7.67 -32.62
C LEU A 40 8.09 -8.59 -31.45
N VAL A 41 7.76 -9.85 -31.70
CA VAL A 41 7.40 -10.81 -30.65
C VAL A 41 8.62 -11.12 -29.75
N SER A 42 9.83 -11.22 -30.32
CA SER A 42 11.07 -11.42 -29.57
C SER A 42 11.49 -10.20 -28.76
N ARG A 43 10.94 -9.03 -29.05
CA ARG A 43 11.14 -7.78 -28.30
C ARG A 43 10.03 -7.47 -27.29
N SER A 44 9.05 -8.34 -27.11
CA SER A 44 8.15 -8.20 -25.97
C SER A 44 9.02 -8.15 -24.70
N PRO A 45 8.91 -7.08 -23.90
CA PRO A 45 9.63 -7.03 -22.64
C PRO A 45 9.24 -8.30 -21.90
N GLY A 46 10.21 -9.20 -21.67
CA GLY A 46 9.99 -10.39 -20.88
C GLY A 46 9.38 -9.92 -19.55
N GLU A 47 8.21 -10.43 -19.25
CA GLU A 47 7.60 -10.33 -17.93
C GLU A 47 8.69 -10.75 -16.95
N SER A 48 9.24 -9.78 -16.24
CA SER A 48 10.26 -10.05 -15.24
C SER A 48 9.66 -11.08 -14.28
N PRO A 49 10.39 -12.16 -13.94
CA PRO A 49 9.89 -13.10 -12.94
C PRO A 49 9.48 -12.31 -11.70
N PRO A 50 8.42 -12.74 -10.96
CA PRO A 50 7.99 -12.05 -9.77
C PRO A 50 9.21 -11.84 -8.87
N GLN A 51 9.60 -10.58 -8.72
CA GLN A 51 10.69 -10.25 -7.80
C GLN A 51 10.22 -10.69 -6.41
N PRO A 52 11.07 -11.41 -5.66
CA PRO A 52 10.80 -11.64 -4.25
C PRO A 52 10.51 -10.28 -3.62
N PRO A 53 9.54 -10.20 -2.68
CA PRO A 53 9.15 -8.94 -2.08
C PRO A 53 10.42 -8.24 -1.62
N THR A 54 10.71 -7.10 -2.23
CA THR A 54 11.85 -6.25 -1.85
C THR A 54 11.66 -5.95 -0.37
N PRO A 55 12.67 -6.17 0.49
CA PRO A 55 12.57 -5.73 1.88
C PRO A 55 12.21 -4.26 1.85
N VAL A 56 11.03 -3.94 2.41
CA VAL A 56 10.51 -2.58 2.46
C VAL A 56 11.55 -1.78 3.24
N SER A 57 12.36 -1.00 2.51
CA SER A 57 13.34 -0.10 3.12
C SER A 57 12.57 0.86 4.01
N MET A 58 12.70 0.67 5.31
CA MET A 58 12.07 1.54 6.31
C MET A 58 12.73 2.91 6.22
N ALA A 59 12.06 3.86 5.55
CA ALA A 59 12.37 5.26 5.79
C ALA A 59 12.16 5.54 7.29
N PRO A 60 13.07 6.28 7.95
CA PRO A 60 12.88 6.64 9.35
C PRO A 60 11.54 7.38 9.50
N VAL A 61 10.68 6.89 10.38
CA VAL A 61 9.43 7.56 10.75
C VAL A 61 9.78 8.94 11.29
N ALA A 62 9.26 9.99 10.65
CA ALA A 62 9.48 11.37 11.08
C ALA A 62 8.71 11.61 12.39
N GLY A 63 9.43 11.72 13.47
CA GLY A 63 8.90 12.00 14.82
C GLY A 63 9.54 11.10 15.88
N PRO A 64 9.46 11.46 17.16
CA PRO A 64 9.89 10.56 18.21
C PRO A 64 8.98 9.32 18.18
N PRO A 65 9.52 8.09 18.22
CA PRO A 65 8.65 6.92 18.29
C PRO A 65 7.99 6.90 19.68
N TRP A 66 6.68 7.13 19.72
CA TRP A 66 5.89 6.98 20.94
C TRP A 66 5.68 5.48 21.18
N LEU A 67 6.58 4.86 21.94
CA LEU A 67 6.59 3.43 22.18
C LEU A 67 5.91 3.08 23.51
N MET A 68 5.09 2.05 23.50
CA MET A 68 4.56 1.36 24.70
C MET A 68 5.17 -0.04 24.77
N GLY A 69 5.37 -0.56 25.98
CA GLY A 69 5.99 -1.87 26.17
C GLY A 69 7.52 -1.78 26.23
N ASN A 70 8.21 -2.79 25.70
CA ASN A 70 9.67 -2.87 25.76
C ASN A 70 10.37 -2.25 24.54
N PRO A 71 10.98 -1.05 24.64
CA PRO A 71 11.63 -0.41 23.50
C PRO A 71 12.86 -1.18 22.99
N LYS A 72 13.36 -2.17 23.78
CA LYS A 72 14.47 -3.06 23.41
C LYS A 72 14.02 -4.45 22.98
N GLY A 73 12.70 -4.69 22.93
CA GLY A 73 12.12 -5.97 22.51
C GLY A 73 12.55 -6.35 21.09
N ARG A 74 12.57 -7.64 20.80
CA ARG A 74 12.87 -8.17 19.46
C ARG A 74 11.87 -7.65 18.43
N PHE A 75 10.61 -7.52 18.82
CA PHE A 75 9.54 -7.14 17.89
C PHE A 75 9.09 -5.69 18.09
N THR A 76 8.83 -5.02 16.98
CA THR A 76 8.11 -3.75 16.96
C THR A 76 6.78 -3.95 16.26
N LEU A 77 5.70 -3.63 16.93
CA LEU A 77 4.35 -3.65 16.41
C LEU A 77 3.91 -2.21 16.15
N THR A 78 3.81 -1.79 14.90
CA THR A 78 3.28 -0.48 14.53
C THR A 78 1.78 -0.58 14.34
N LEU A 79 1.02 0.15 15.16
CA LEU A 79 -0.43 0.28 15.02
C LEU A 79 -0.76 1.51 14.17
N TYR A 80 -1.33 1.29 13.01
CA TYR A 80 -1.93 2.34 12.18
C TYR A 80 -3.38 2.51 12.62
N ALA A 81 -3.68 3.66 13.19
CA ALA A 81 -4.98 3.89 13.82
C ALA A 81 -5.53 5.28 13.55
N ASP A 82 -6.85 5.33 13.51
CA ASP A 82 -7.67 6.52 13.43
C ASP A 82 -8.42 6.70 14.76
N LEU A 83 -8.38 7.90 15.32
CA LEU A 83 -9.00 8.18 16.62
C LEU A 83 -10.53 8.23 16.55
N GLU A 84 -11.10 8.46 15.37
CA GLU A 84 -12.54 8.42 15.12
C GLU A 84 -13.05 7.02 14.73
N CYS A 85 -12.14 6.07 14.44
CA CYS A 85 -12.50 4.73 14.02
C CYS A 85 -13.02 3.88 15.20
N PRO A 86 -14.29 3.37 15.14
CA PRO A 86 -14.86 2.58 16.22
C PRO A 86 -14.10 1.27 16.46
N PHE A 87 -13.59 0.62 15.41
CA PHE A 87 -12.81 -0.61 15.53
C PHE A 87 -11.46 -0.37 16.21
N CYS A 88 -10.80 0.77 15.95
CA CYS A 88 -9.57 1.14 16.63
C CYS A 88 -9.81 1.36 18.13
N ARG A 89 -10.89 2.06 18.48
CA ARG A 89 -11.30 2.31 19.87
C ARG A 89 -11.52 1.01 20.63
N GLU A 90 -12.20 0.04 20.03
CA GLU A 90 -12.48 -1.27 20.66
C GLU A 90 -11.23 -2.14 20.77
N TYR A 91 -10.37 -2.07 19.76
CA TYR A 91 -9.17 -2.90 19.68
C TYR A 91 -8.03 -2.41 20.58
N PHE A 92 -7.82 -1.10 20.68
CA PHE A 92 -6.67 -0.52 21.38
C PHE A 92 -6.52 -1.00 22.83
N PRO A 93 -7.57 -1.07 23.69
CA PRO A 93 -7.45 -1.60 25.03
C PRO A 93 -7.04 -3.09 25.10
N GLN A 94 -7.44 -3.88 24.11
CA GLN A 94 -7.07 -5.29 24.00
C GLN A 94 -5.58 -5.42 23.66
N LEU A 95 -5.14 -4.67 22.66
CA LEU A 95 -3.75 -4.61 22.24
C LEU A 95 -2.84 -4.10 23.36
N LYS A 96 -3.25 -3.05 24.09
CA LYS A 96 -2.52 -2.53 25.24
C LYS A 96 -2.29 -3.60 26.33
N ARG A 97 -3.32 -4.38 26.65
CA ARG A 97 -3.18 -5.49 27.62
C ARG A 97 -2.24 -6.58 27.09
N TRP A 98 -2.37 -6.90 25.79
CA TRP A 98 -1.51 -7.90 25.17
C TRP A 98 -0.04 -7.47 25.20
N ILE A 99 0.28 -6.22 24.87
CA ILE A 99 1.63 -5.65 24.97
C ILE A 99 2.17 -5.72 26.39
N GLY A 100 1.34 -5.44 27.40
CA GLY A 100 1.74 -5.54 28.82
C GLY A 100 2.13 -6.96 29.25
N ASN A 101 1.62 -7.98 28.58
CA ASN A 101 1.91 -9.38 28.83
C ASN A 101 3.03 -9.96 27.96
N ASN A 102 3.48 -9.23 26.94
CA ASN A 102 4.50 -9.69 26.00
C ASN A 102 5.75 -8.80 26.05
N THR A 103 6.67 -9.15 26.92
CA THR A 103 7.84 -8.32 27.28
C THR A 103 8.87 -8.17 26.15
N ASP A 104 8.74 -8.89 25.05
CA ASP A 104 9.64 -8.81 23.90
C ASP A 104 9.07 -7.98 22.73
N VAL A 105 8.03 -7.20 23.01
CA VAL A 105 7.33 -6.36 22.02
C VAL A 105 7.31 -4.91 22.45
N ALA A 106 7.56 -4.01 21.49
CA ALA A 106 7.24 -2.59 21.57
C ALA A 106 6.07 -2.27 20.66
N LEU A 107 5.07 -1.56 21.13
CA LEU A 107 4.00 -0.97 20.35
C LEU A 107 4.38 0.45 19.96
N GLN A 108 4.33 0.76 18.68
CA GLN A 108 4.46 2.10 18.11
C GLN A 108 3.13 2.55 17.55
N TRP A 109 2.72 3.77 17.91
CA TRP A 109 1.53 4.39 17.31
C TRP A 109 1.87 5.09 16.00
N HIS A 110 0.95 5.03 15.03
CA HIS A 110 1.04 5.71 13.76
C HIS A 110 -0.34 6.27 13.39
N HIS A 111 -0.45 7.59 13.27
CA HIS A 111 -1.70 8.22 12.89
C HIS A 111 -2.06 7.90 11.44
N GLN A 112 -3.29 7.41 11.24
CA GLN A 112 -3.87 7.13 9.93
C GLN A 112 -5.33 7.66 9.90
N PRO A 113 -5.53 8.99 9.87
CA PRO A 113 -6.85 9.57 9.69
C PRO A 113 -7.47 9.10 8.37
N LEU A 114 -8.68 8.56 8.43
CA LEU A 114 -9.44 8.13 7.26
C LEU A 114 -10.22 9.32 6.69
N ALA A 115 -10.36 9.37 5.36
CA ALA A 115 -11.02 10.49 4.69
C ALA A 115 -12.48 10.68 5.12
N GLU A 116 -13.16 9.56 5.41
CA GLU A 116 -14.55 9.56 5.91
C GLU A 116 -14.71 10.11 7.33
N HIS A 117 -13.64 10.19 8.09
CA HIS A 117 -13.63 10.72 9.47
C HIS A 117 -13.09 12.15 9.57
N GLU A 118 -12.73 12.75 8.44
CA GLU A 118 -12.25 14.13 8.43
C GLU A 118 -13.38 15.17 8.57
N PRO A 119 -13.15 16.32 9.21
CA PRO A 119 -11.88 16.80 9.76
C PRO A 119 -11.59 16.36 11.20
N ALA A 120 -12.48 15.59 11.85
CA ALA A 120 -12.41 15.24 13.25
C ALA A 120 -11.17 14.39 13.56
N ALA A 121 -10.89 13.36 12.74
CA ALA A 121 -9.75 12.47 12.93
C ALA A 121 -8.41 13.23 12.96
N SER A 122 -8.19 14.16 12.03
CA SER A 122 -6.99 15.02 12.05
C SER A 122 -6.95 15.98 13.22
N ALA A 123 -8.09 16.52 13.65
CA ALA A 123 -8.14 17.42 14.80
C ALA A 123 -7.75 16.70 16.09
N GLU A 124 -8.25 15.49 16.30
CA GLU A 124 -7.92 14.65 17.45
C GLU A 124 -6.47 14.15 17.41
N ALA A 125 -5.96 13.75 16.26
CA ALA A 125 -4.56 13.39 16.08
C ALA A 125 -3.62 14.58 16.43
N ARG A 126 -3.98 15.80 16.05
CA ARG A 126 -3.24 17.03 16.42
C ARG A 126 -3.24 17.26 17.92
N LEU A 127 -4.37 17.05 18.60
CA LEU A 127 -4.45 17.14 20.04
C LEU A 127 -3.47 16.17 20.72
N VAL A 128 -3.44 14.91 20.27
CA VAL A 128 -2.55 13.87 20.80
C VAL A 128 -1.08 14.24 20.61
N GLU A 129 -0.68 14.67 19.41
CA GLU A 129 0.69 15.09 19.14
C GLU A 129 1.08 16.33 19.96
N CYS A 130 0.17 17.31 20.12
CA CYS A 130 0.43 18.49 20.93
C CYS A 130 0.50 18.19 22.44
N ALA A 131 -0.29 17.26 22.93
CA ALA A 131 -0.17 16.78 24.30
C ALA A 131 1.21 16.14 24.51
N ALA A 132 1.68 15.36 23.55
CA ALA A 132 2.99 14.74 23.57
C ALA A 132 4.14 15.75 23.49
N GLU A 133 4.03 16.78 22.66
CA GLU A 133 5.03 17.87 22.57
C GLU A 133 5.18 18.58 23.92
N ALA A 134 4.08 18.78 24.64
CA ALA A 134 4.07 19.49 25.92
C ALA A 134 4.44 18.61 27.11
N GLY A 135 4.01 17.34 27.14
CA GLY A 135 4.11 16.46 28.32
C GLY A 135 4.84 15.13 28.05
N GLY A 136 5.40 14.95 26.85
CA GLY A 136 6.19 13.78 26.50
C GLY A 136 5.38 12.48 26.33
N HIS A 137 6.09 11.36 26.42
CA HIS A 137 5.58 10.02 26.16
C HIS A 137 4.30 9.67 26.96
N VAL A 138 4.26 10.01 28.24
CA VAL A 138 3.10 9.69 29.09
C VAL A 138 1.87 10.46 28.63
N ALA A 139 2.02 11.74 28.32
CA ALA A 139 0.93 12.59 27.86
C ALA A 139 0.39 12.14 26.49
N PHE A 140 1.24 11.60 25.61
CA PHE A 140 0.82 11.00 24.34
C PHE A 140 -0.23 9.90 24.54
N TRP A 141 0.11 8.90 25.35
CA TRP A 141 -0.77 7.73 25.56
C TRP A 141 -2.02 8.11 26.36
N GLN A 142 -1.89 9.01 27.33
CA GLN A 142 -3.06 9.55 28.06
C GLN A 142 -4.02 10.30 27.15
N ALA A 143 -3.50 11.09 26.22
CA ALA A 143 -4.34 11.80 25.25
C ALA A 143 -5.09 10.85 24.31
N ILE A 144 -4.45 9.78 23.80
CA ILE A 144 -5.13 8.74 23.01
C ILE A 144 -6.27 8.13 23.80
N GLU A 145 -6.00 7.70 25.05
CA GLU A 145 -7.02 7.08 25.91
C GLU A 145 -8.18 8.05 26.20
N TRP A 146 -7.85 9.31 26.43
CA TRP A 146 -8.86 10.34 26.67
C TRP A 146 -9.72 10.59 25.42
N VAL A 147 -9.10 10.71 24.25
CA VAL A 147 -9.86 10.88 23.00
C VAL A 147 -10.78 9.70 22.78
N TYR A 148 -10.29 8.46 22.85
CA TYR A 148 -11.13 7.28 22.70
C TYR A 148 -12.25 7.15 23.72
N ALA A 149 -12.08 7.71 24.91
CA ALA A 149 -13.13 7.72 25.92
C ALA A 149 -14.24 8.74 25.61
N HIS A 150 -13.96 9.79 24.86
CA HIS A 150 -14.85 10.93 24.71
C HIS A 150 -15.32 11.21 23.28
N THR A 151 -14.58 10.75 22.26
CA THR A 151 -15.02 10.95 20.87
C THR A 151 -16.37 10.30 20.58
N ARG A 152 -17.18 10.97 19.76
CA ARG A 152 -18.47 10.45 19.25
C ARG A 152 -18.30 9.45 18.12
N ARG A 153 -17.07 9.33 17.57
CA ARG A 153 -16.69 8.42 16.48
C ARG A 153 -17.29 8.79 15.12
N ASP A 154 -16.90 8.02 14.11
CA ASP A 154 -17.45 8.11 12.75
C ASP A 154 -17.39 9.53 12.17
N GLY A 155 -16.30 10.26 12.43
CA GLY A 155 -16.08 11.62 11.94
C GLY A 155 -16.84 12.71 12.70
N GLN A 156 -17.50 12.37 13.81
CA GLN A 156 -18.29 13.33 14.58
C GLN A 156 -17.46 14.14 15.59
N GLY A 157 -16.26 13.68 15.91
CA GLY A 157 -15.32 14.34 16.80
C GLY A 157 -15.74 14.37 18.27
N LEU A 158 -15.00 15.11 19.04
CA LEU A 158 -15.30 15.37 20.45
C LEU A 158 -16.60 16.18 20.59
N PRO A 159 -17.35 15.99 21.70
CA PRO A 159 -18.52 16.81 21.99
C PRO A 159 -18.20 18.30 22.03
N ASP A 160 -19.13 19.12 21.56
CA ASP A 160 -18.98 20.57 21.55
C ASP A 160 -18.72 21.13 22.97
N GLY A 161 -17.72 21.99 23.08
CA GLY A 161 -17.32 22.60 24.37
C GLY A 161 -16.50 21.66 25.29
N LEU A 162 -16.34 20.38 24.95
CA LEU A 162 -15.46 19.50 25.71
C LEU A 162 -14.01 19.87 25.43
N ARG A 163 -13.23 20.06 26.51
CA ARG A 163 -11.81 20.38 26.42
C ARG A 163 -10.97 19.26 27.02
N TYR A 164 -9.81 19.05 26.43
CA TYR A 164 -8.81 18.15 27.00
C TYR A 164 -8.35 18.70 28.36
N PRO A 165 -8.41 17.91 29.47
CA PRO A 165 -8.13 18.41 30.80
C PRO A 165 -6.71 18.98 30.98
N GLU A 166 -5.73 18.38 30.29
CA GLU A 166 -4.33 18.78 30.34
C GLU A 166 -3.98 19.81 29.23
N SER A 167 -4.98 20.56 28.74
CA SER A 167 -4.76 21.64 27.77
C SER A 167 -4.05 22.82 28.44
N THR A 168 -2.72 22.84 28.29
CA THR A 168 -1.86 23.93 28.72
C THR A 168 -1.67 24.98 27.63
N PRO A 169 -1.17 26.17 27.94
CA PRO A 169 -0.81 27.15 26.90
C PRO A 169 0.13 26.61 25.82
N ALA A 170 1.02 25.65 26.17
CA ALA A 170 1.90 25.00 25.22
C ALA A 170 1.12 24.09 24.24
N VAL A 171 0.15 23.32 24.74
CA VAL A 171 -0.77 22.52 23.91
C VAL A 171 -1.57 23.41 22.97
N GLU A 172 -2.14 24.51 23.48
CA GLU A 172 -2.93 25.44 22.67
C GLU A 172 -2.09 26.11 21.58
N GLN A 173 -0.86 26.52 21.90
CA GLN A 173 0.07 27.10 20.93
C GLN A 173 0.46 26.07 19.85
N CYS A 174 0.70 24.82 20.24
CA CYS A 174 0.97 23.73 19.29
C CYS A 174 -0.24 23.51 18.38
N MET A 175 -1.44 23.42 18.94
CA MET A 175 -2.70 23.25 18.18
C MET A 175 -2.95 24.39 17.18
N ALA A 176 -2.52 25.60 17.47
CA ALA A 176 -2.61 26.75 16.57
C ALA A 176 -1.55 26.72 15.45
N SER A 177 -0.58 25.80 15.49
CA SER A 177 0.48 25.68 14.49
C SER A 177 0.19 24.58 13.46
N GLU A 178 0.93 24.59 12.33
CA GLU A 178 0.85 23.52 11.32
C GLU A 178 1.80 22.33 11.57
N ARG A 179 2.63 22.40 12.61
CA ARG A 179 3.61 21.35 12.90
C ARG A 179 2.98 19.95 13.07
N PRO A 180 1.96 19.77 13.95
CA PRO A 180 1.35 18.46 14.12
C PRO A 180 0.65 17.98 12.86
N SER A 181 0.01 18.84 12.10
CA SER A 181 -0.63 18.50 10.83
C SER A 181 0.38 17.95 9.81
N ALA A 182 1.58 18.52 9.75
CA ALA A 182 2.62 18.04 8.85
C ALA A 182 3.10 16.62 9.22
N ALA A 183 3.30 16.37 10.52
CA ALA A 183 3.70 15.06 11.03
C ALA A 183 2.63 13.98 10.73
N ILE A 184 1.36 14.29 11.02
CA ILE A 184 0.23 13.38 10.77
C ILE A 184 0.10 13.06 9.28
N ARG A 185 0.17 14.06 8.40
CA ARG A 185 0.14 13.84 6.95
C ARG A 185 1.30 12.97 6.46
N ALA A 186 2.51 13.17 7.01
CA ALA A 186 3.67 12.35 6.66
C ALA A 186 3.47 10.88 7.09
N GLN A 187 2.92 10.65 8.29
CA GLN A 187 2.59 9.32 8.79
C GLN A 187 1.52 8.65 7.90
N ALA A 188 0.42 9.34 7.60
CA ALA A 188 -0.65 8.81 6.75
C ALA A 188 -0.16 8.48 5.33
N ALA A 189 0.70 9.32 4.76
CA ALA A 189 1.30 9.07 3.45
C ALA A 189 2.24 7.84 3.47
N GLU A 190 3.01 7.67 4.54
CA GLU A 190 3.87 6.49 4.71
C GLU A 190 3.02 5.23 4.89
N ALA A 191 1.97 5.25 5.71
CA ALA A 191 1.05 4.14 5.90
C ALA A 191 0.42 3.70 4.57
N THR A 192 -0.09 4.63 3.78
CA THR A 192 -0.66 4.36 2.45
C THR A 192 0.38 3.73 1.53
N LYS A 193 1.61 4.27 1.49
CA LYS A 193 2.72 3.72 0.71
C LYS A 193 3.11 2.30 1.16
N SER A 194 2.96 2.00 2.44
CA SER A 194 3.21 0.68 3.03
C SER A 194 2.06 -0.32 2.81
N GLY A 195 1.00 0.05 2.10
CA GLY A 195 -0.13 -0.81 1.78
C GLY A 195 -1.24 -0.83 2.83
N VAL A 196 -1.24 0.09 3.78
CA VAL A 196 -2.34 0.24 4.75
C VAL A 196 -3.56 0.83 4.05
N THR A 197 -4.67 0.10 4.07
CA THR A 197 -5.93 0.49 3.40
C THR A 197 -7.10 0.65 4.36
N ALA A 198 -6.93 0.24 5.62
CA ALA A 198 -7.96 0.31 6.66
C ALA A 198 -7.33 0.45 8.04
N THR A 199 -8.13 0.90 9.01
CA THR A 199 -7.75 0.95 10.42
C THR A 199 -8.69 0.12 11.29
N PRO A 200 -8.18 -0.56 12.34
CA PRO A 200 -6.77 -0.68 12.67
C PRO A 200 -6.01 -1.56 11.67
N SER A 201 -4.74 -1.29 11.45
CA SER A 201 -3.80 -2.20 10.80
C SER A 201 -2.52 -2.29 11.64
N LEU A 202 -1.84 -3.42 11.57
CA LEU A 202 -0.63 -3.69 12.34
C LEU A 202 0.52 -4.07 11.42
N ARG A 203 1.67 -3.48 11.62
CA ARG A 203 2.91 -3.93 11.01
C ARG A 203 3.81 -4.52 12.08
N LEU A 204 4.02 -5.83 12.00
CA LEU A 204 4.96 -6.54 12.87
C LEU A 204 6.32 -6.57 12.18
N LEU A 205 7.34 -6.08 12.89
CA LEU A 205 8.74 -6.10 12.47
C LEU A 205 9.55 -6.94 13.47
N ASP A 206 10.22 -7.98 13.00
CA ASP A 206 11.30 -8.62 13.73
C ASP A 206 12.59 -7.82 13.53
N ARG A 207 13.09 -7.22 14.60
CA ARG A 207 14.29 -6.37 14.58
C ARG A 207 15.60 -7.17 14.45
N GLN A 208 15.56 -8.47 14.69
CA GLN A 208 16.74 -9.35 14.55
C GLN A 208 16.93 -9.78 13.09
N THR A 209 15.84 -10.17 12.43
CA THR A 209 15.88 -10.64 11.04
C THR A 209 15.65 -9.53 10.02
N GLY A 210 15.00 -8.43 10.43
CA GLY A 210 14.53 -7.36 9.55
C GLY A 210 13.26 -7.73 8.78
N GLN A 211 12.68 -8.90 8.99
CA GLN A 211 11.43 -9.31 8.37
C GLN A 211 10.27 -8.51 8.92
N ALA A 212 9.30 -8.21 8.06
CA ALA A 212 8.10 -7.50 8.46
C ALA A 212 6.88 -7.98 7.69
N ILE A 213 5.75 -8.05 8.39
CA ILE A 213 4.45 -8.36 7.79
C ILE A 213 3.44 -7.27 8.14
N LEU A 214 2.51 -7.03 7.22
CA LEU A 214 1.36 -6.16 7.43
C LEU A 214 0.11 -7.02 7.65
N LEU A 215 -0.57 -6.78 8.75
CA LEU A 215 -1.81 -7.44 9.15
C LEU A 215 -2.91 -6.37 9.16
N GLN A 216 -4.01 -6.60 8.45
CA GLN A 216 -5.10 -5.63 8.36
C GLN A 216 -6.28 -6.06 9.24
N GLY A 217 -6.87 -5.10 9.93
CA GLY A 217 -7.95 -5.32 10.89
C GLY A 217 -7.45 -5.55 12.32
N PRO A 218 -8.40 -5.74 13.26
CA PRO A 218 -8.09 -6.13 14.62
C PRO A 218 -7.59 -7.59 14.65
N ILE A 219 -6.38 -7.79 15.13
CA ILE A 219 -5.72 -9.11 15.19
C ILE A 219 -5.73 -9.62 16.62
N GLU A 220 -6.24 -10.82 16.83
CA GLU A 220 -6.27 -11.44 18.17
C GLU A 220 -4.86 -11.84 18.65
N GLY A 221 -4.69 -11.92 19.97
CA GLY A 221 -3.40 -12.16 20.60
C GLY A 221 -2.70 -13.44 20.16
N ASP A 222 -3.44 -14.53 19.95
CA ASP A 222 -2.89 -15.81 19.48
C ASP A 222 -2.40 -15.72 18.04
N ALA A 223 -3.10 -14.97 17.20
CA ALA A 223 -2.67 -14.71 15.83
C ALA A 223 -1.43 -13.79 15.79
N LEU A 224 -1.30 -12.84 16.73
CA LEU A 224 -0.08 -12.05 16.90
C LEU A 224 1.10 -12.91 17.33
N LEU A 225 0.90 -13.85 18.27
CA LEU A 225 1.95 -14.80 18.66
C LEU A 225 2.39 -15.66 17.49
N SER A 226 1.45 -16.22 16.73
CA SER A 226 1.75 -17.01 15.52
C SER A 226 2.51 -16.20 14.48
N ALA A 227 2.20 -14.91 14.35
CA ALA A 227 2.90 -14.01 13.43
C ALA A 227 4.35 -13.71 13.86
N MET A 228 4.68 -13.86 15.15
CA MET A 228 6.04 -13.66 15.67
C MET A 228 6.98 -14.85 15.40
N ASP A 229 6.45 -15.98 14.93
CA ASP A 229 7.24 -17.17 14.56
C ASP A 229 7.88 -17.07 13.14
N MET A 230 7.93 -15.86 12.57
CA MET A 230 8.50 -15.54 11.26
C MET A 230 10.00 -15.86 11.16
#